data_30f820ac57c8b49b7057678d93e5134b
#
_entry.id   30f820ac57c8b49b7057678d93e5134b
#
_cell.length_a   1.000
_cell.length_b   1.000
_cell.length_c   1.000
_cell.angle_alpha   90.00
_cell.angle_beta   90.00
_cell.angle_gamma   90.00
#
_symmetry.space_group_name_H-M   'P 1'
#
loop_
_entity.id
_entity.type
_entity.pdbx_description
1 polymer ?
#
loop_
_entity_poly.entity_id
_entity_poly.type
_entity_poly.pdbx_seq_one_letter_code
_entity_poly.pdbx_strand_id
1 'polypeptide(L)'
;MKVEPQSSVENFGAAGADTDYSVEAVDLSFTYQDGTRAALRAVGFKQARGEMIGIMGASGAGKSTLAKCLNRIIPEFEGGRFSGSVSIGGRRLDGLRVCDVAAEVGMVFQDFEAQLFSTNVAHEVAFAMEQIGMDRAAMNQRMTPALEAVGLRGFEHRDPTSLSGGEKQRLAIASVLALSPRVIVLDEPTTDLDPEGKAEVFALISHLRERGLSLIVIEHETEELRRADRVILMREGAVISIGPPAEVMINLELLEQSGVHPPSLNRALEMLGIGGHAESVDDAYAAIVRAYPRLESSAQSIAREPDAVPAQTTGASALATVENVSFNYTAGPQVLDSISLAIMPGDFLAIVGQNGSGKTTLAKHIVGLLKPVTGRVLLDGRDRSALRAAETAREAAYVFQNPDHQIFAATVWYEVAFGPRNFKLAPDEVERRCVEVLDAVGLLSERESDPFLLSKGERQRLAVASVLALRPRLLILDEPTTGLDYREQRRMMALVTELNRSGIAIVVITHTPWLVAEYAQRVALIRKGRKLFDGRVREFFADEGLLKTASFRPPEVTRLARRFGTLALSPRELADWVKERV
;
A
#
# COMPACT_ATOMS: atom_id res chain seq x y z
N MET A 1 5.46 8.31 52.10
CA MET A 1 6.88 8.09 51.82
C MET A 1 7.20 8.89 50.56
N LYS A 2 7.83 10.06 50.74
CA LYS A 2 8.17 10.98 49.65
C LYS A 2 9.41 10.38 48.96
N VAL A 3 9.30 10.07 47.67
CA VAL A 3 10.46 9.72 46.82
C VAL A 3 11.01 11.06 46.32
N GLU A 4 12.21 11.42 46.78
CA GLU A 4 12.97 12.54 46.28
C GLU A 4 13.38 12.30 44.81
N PRO A 5 13.30 13.31 43.93
CA PRO A 5 13.80 13.19 42.58
C PRO A 5 15.35 13.25 42.62
N GLN A 6 16.00 12.13 42.28
CA GLN A 6 17.43 12.15 41.99
C GLN A 6 17.67 12.98 40.73
N SER A 7 18.24 14.14 40.89
CA SER A 7 18.79 15.00 39.85
C SER A 7 20.03 14.33 39.24
N SER A 8 19.89 13.81 38.05
CA SER A 8 21.00 13.61 37.12
C SER A 8 20.49 13.70 35.68
N VAL A 9 20.12 14.94 35.30
CA VAL A 9 20.09 15.30 33.89
C VAL A 9 21.56 15.60 33.53
N GLU A 10 22.34 14.55 33.31
CA GLU A 10 23.63 14.69 32.64
C GLU A 10 23.38 15.06 31.18
N ASN A 11 24.07 16.11 30.75
CA ASN A 11 24.14 16.64 29.40
C ASN A 11 24.26 15.49 28.35
N PHE A 12 23.20 15.20 27.61
CA PHE A 12 23.19 14.31 26.47
C PHE A 12 23.83 14.94 25.23
N GLY A 13 24.97 15.58 25.39
CA GLY A 13 25.69 16.24 24.32
C GLY A 13 27.20 16.22 24.53
N ALA A 14 27.84 15.05 24.63
CA ALA A 14 29.26 14.79 24.36
C ALA A 14 29.79 13.67 25.26
N ALA A 15 29.81 12.43 24.76
CA ALA A 15 30.86 11.44 25.01
C ALA A 15 30.48 10.09 24.35
N GLY A 16 30.51 10.04 23.05
CA GLY A 16 30.63 8.80 22.28
C GLY A 16 31.71 9.08 21.25
N ALA A 17 32.66 8.17 21.09
CA ALA A 17 33.65 8.25 20.03
C ALA A 17 32.94 8.67 18.74
N ASP A 18 33.53 9.62 18.02
CA ASP A 18 33.04 10.10 16.70
C ASP A 18 33.09 8.93 15.72
N THR A 19 32.04 8.09 15.76
CA THR A 19 31.94 6.95 14.88
C THR A 19 31.27 7.42 13.60
N ASP A 20 31.83 7.07 12.45
CA ASP A 20 31.29 7.39 11.12
C ASP A 20 29.90 6.76 10.89
N TYR A 21 29.39 5.96 11.83
CA TYR A 21 28.14 5.22 11.69
C TYR A 21 27.05 5.71 12.66
N SER A 22 25.84 5.93 12.08
CA SER A 22 24.62 6.22 12.85
C SER A 22 24.05 4.95 13.49
N VAL A 23 24.03 3.83 12.75
CA VAL A 23 23.53 2.53 13.20
C VAL A 23 24.57 1.45 12.91
N GLU A 24 24.78 0.54 13.86
CA GLU A 24 25.50 -0.70 13.65
C GLU A 24 24.68 -1.85 14.27
N ALA A 25 24.26 -2.79 13.42
CA ALA A 25 23.57 -4.03 13.80
C ALA A 25 24.52 -5.19 13.54
N VAL A 26 24.72 -6.06 14.55
CA VAL A 26 25.65 -7.20 14.46
C VAL A 26 24.93 -8.48 14.86
N ASP A 27 24.84 -9.43 13.93
CA ASP A 27 24.33 -10.79 14.10
C ASP A 27 22.95 -10.86 14.79
N LEU A 28 22.04 -9.91 14.48
CA LEU A 28 20.72 -9.87 15.09
C LEU A 28 19.91 -11.10 14.71
N SER A 29 19.50 -11.85 15.72
CA SER A 29 18.58 -12.97 15.58
C SER A 29 17.45 -12.83 16.59
N PHE A 30 16.22 -13.10 16.14
CA PHE A 30 15.04 -13.01 17.00
C PHE A 30 14.01 -14.06 16.64
N THR A 31 13.41 -14.67 17.67
CA THR A 31 12.25 -15.55 17.55
C THR A 31 11.23 -15.12 18.58
N TYR A 32 10.01 -14.79 18.14
CA TYR A 32 8.90 -14.44 19.03
C TYR A 32 8.58 -15.57 20.01
N GLN A 33 8.03 -15.26 21.17
CA GLN A 33 7.81 -16.22 22.26
C GLN A 33 6.95 -17.42 21.82
N ASP A 34 5.90 -17.16 21.04
CA ASP A 34 4.99 -18.19 20.53
C ASP A 34 5.35 -18.64 19.10
N GLY A 35 6.46 -18.11 18.56
CA GLY A 35 6.90 -18.38 17.20
C GLY A 35 7.75 -19.63 17.08
N THR A 36 7.47 -20.47 16.09
CA THR A 36 8.31 -21.64 15.75
C THR A 36 9.46 -21.31 14.80
N ARG A 37 9.38 -20.19 14.10
CA ARG A 37 10.39 -19.73 13.12
C ARG A 37 11.08 -18.46 13.62
N ALA A 38 12.38 -18.35 13.33
CA ALA A 38 13.12 -17.12 13.58
C ALA A 38 12.64 -16.01 12.64
N ALA A 39 12.24 -14.87 13.23
CA ALA A 39 11.85 -13.66 12.49
C ALA A 39 13.07 -12.88 11.98
N LEU A 40 14.23 -13.01 12.67
CA LEU A 40 15.53 -12.52 12.21
C LEU A 40 16.57 -13.63 12.37
N ARG A 41 17.51 -13.72 11.41
CA ARG A 41 18.57 -14.71 11.35
C ARG A 41 19.90 -14.04 11.00
N ALA A 42 20.74 -13.80 12.02
CA ALA A 42 22.08 -13.22 11.90
C ALA A 42 22.12 -11.98 10.99
N VAL A 43 21.17 -11.04 11.18
CA VAL A 43 21.09 -9.80 10.41
C VAL A 43 22.18 -8.85 10.88
N GLY A 44 23.02 -8.39 9.94
CA GLY A 44 24.08 -7.42 10.21
C GLY A 44 24.16 -6.36 9.12
N PHE A 45 24.27 -5.09 9.54
CA PHE A 45 24.53 -3.97 8.64
C PHE A 45 25.07 -2.76 9.42
N LYS A 46 25.65 -1.81 8.69
CA LYS A 46 26.05 -0.51 9.22
C LYS A 46 25.40 0.58 8.38
N GLN A 47 25.00 1.66 9.00
CA GLN A 47 24.49 2.86 8.34
C GLN A 47 25.43 4.02 8.60
N ALA A 48 25.92 4.67 7.55
CA ALA A 48 26.71 5.88 7.67
C ALA A 48 25.85 7.06 8.16
N ARG A 49 26.50 8.09 8.68
CA ARG A 49 25.81 9.30 9.13
C ARG A 49 25.20 10.06 7.93
N GLY A 50 23.92 10.42 8.03
CA GLY A 50 23.18 11.07 6.96
C GLY A 50 22.79 10.16 5.79
N GLU A 51 23.07 8.85 5.89
CA GLU A 51 22.71 7.88 4.86
C GLU A 51 21.22 7.52 4.92
N MET A 52 20.60 7.34 3.77
CA MET A 52 19.28 6.74 3.64
C MET A 52 19.42 5.27 3.21
N ILE A 53 18.96 4.36 4.07
CA ILE A 53 18.87 2.93 3.75
C ILE A 53 17.42 2.57 3.46
N GLY A 54 17.16 1.97 2.29
CA GLY A 54 15.90 1.31 1.97
C GLY A 54 15.91 -0.14 2.43
N ILE A 55 14.80 -0.64 2.98
CA ILE A 55 14.65 -2.07 3.32
C ILE A 55 13.46 -2.64 2.54
N MET A 56 13.72 -3.69 1.75
CA MET A 56 12.74 -4.38 0.92
C MET A 56 12.61 -5.86 1.29
N GLY A 57 11.48 -6.46 0.96
CA GLY A 57 11.22 -7.89 1.13
C GLY A 57 9.72 -8.18 1.27
N ALA A 58 9.35 -9.45 1.19
CA ALA A 58 7.98 -9.92 1.37
C ALA A 58 7.40 -9.53 2.74
N SER A 59 6.07 -9.61 2.88
CA SER A 59 5.42 -9.63 4.19
C SER A 59 5.98 -10.80 5.01
N GLY A 60 6.29 -10.57 6.30
CA GLY A 60 6.93 -11.57 7.14
C GLY A 60 8.43 -11.81 6.87
N ALA A 61 9.09 -11.04 6.00
CA ALA A 61 10.54 -11.15 5.79
C ALA A 61 11.39 -10.65 6.99
N GLY A 62 10.77 -10.06 8.02
CA GLY A 62 11.46 -9.59 9.22
C GLY A 62 11.76 -8.09 9.25
N LYS A 63 11.26 -7.32 8.27
CA LYS A 63 11.53 -5.87 8.14
C LYS A 63 11.11 -5.07 9.37
N SER A 64 9.84 -5.13 9.76
CA SER A 64 9.31 -4.45 10.95
C SER A 64 9.92 -4.99 12.25
N THR A 65 10.25 -6.31 12.30
CA THR A 65 10.98 -6.90 13.43
C THR A 65 12.37 -6.28 13.56
N LEU A 66 13.08 -6.09 12.44
CA LEU A 66 14.36 -5.39 12.43
C LEU A 66 14.21 -3.95 12.92
N ALA A 67 13.23 -3.20 12.41
CA ALA A 67 12.93 -1.85 12.86
C ALA A 67 12.70 -1.76 14.38
N LYS A 68 11.91 -2.68 14.93
CA LYS A 68 11.64 -2.78 16.38
C LYS A 68 12.87 -3.16 17.21
N CYS A 69 13.84 -3.86 16.64
CA CYS A 69 15.13 -4.12 17.32
C CYS A 69 15.98 -2.84 17.41
N LEU A 70 15.90 -1.95 16.40
CA LEU A 70 16.70 -0.71 16.39
C LEU A 70 16.26 0.30 17.46
N ASN A 71 14.99 0.30 17.85
CA ASN A 71 14.44 1.19 18.87
C ASN A 71 14.17 0.50 20.22
N ARG A 72 14.61 -0.74 20.39
CA ARG A 72 14.49 -1.53 21.64
C ARG A 72 13.07 -2.00 22.00
N ILE A 73 12.06 -1.78 21.18
CA ILE A 73 10.74 -2.42 21.38
C ILE A 73 10.93 -3.95 21.47
N ILE A 74 11.81 -4.50 20.64
CA ILE A 74 12.33 -5.85 20.79
C ILE A 74 13.73 -5.73 21.43
N PRO A 75 13.99 -6.41 22.53
CA PRO A 75 13.18 -7.43 23.22
C PRO A 75 12.40 -6.91 24.44
N GLU A 76 12.26 -5.60 24.67
CA GLU A 76 11.72 -5.07 25.93
C GLU A 76 10.19 -5.27 26.05
N PHE A 77 9.44 -4.92 25.02
CA PHE A 77 7.98 -5.04 25.01
C PHE A 77 7.51 -6.30 24.27
N GLU A 78 8.18 -6.65 23.19
CA GLU A 78 7.88 -7.88 22.46
C GLU A 78 8.89 -8.94 22.85
N GLY A 79 8.46 -9.85 23.73
CA GLY A 79 9.30 -10.91 24.28
C GLY A 79 9.64 -12.00 23.27
N GLY A 80 10.79 -12.66 23.51
CA GLY A 80 11.28 -13.74 22.66
C GLY A 80 12.76 -14.04 22.89
N ARG A 81 13.32 -14.88 22.03
CA ARG A 81 14.76 -15.19 22.06
C ARG A 81 15.49 -14.21 21.16
N PHE A 82 16.22 -13.28 21.77
CA PHE A 82 17.01 -12.26 21.10
C PHE A 82 18.51 -12.54 21.26
N SER A 83 19.28 -12.37 20.19
CA SER A 83 20.75 -12.38 20.22
C SER A 83 21.32 -11.38 19.20
N GLY A 84 22.61 -11.05 19.37
CA GLY A 84 23.26 -10.00 18.62
C GLY A 84 23.29 -8.69 19.39
N SER A 85 23.67 -7.60 18.72
CA SER A 85 23.73 -6.26 19.34
C SER A 85 23.40 -5.15 18.35
N VAL A 86 22.85 -4.06 18.88
CA VAL A 86 22.62 -2.80 18.16
C VAL A 86 23.38 -1.68 18.84
N SER A 87 24.04 -0.84 18.04
CA SER A 87 24.68 0.39 18.50
C SER A 87 24.16 1.59 17.69
N ILE A 88 23.91 2.72 18.37
CA ILE A 88 23.51 3.98 17.77
C ILE A 88 24.57 5.03 18.11
N GLY A 89 25.17 5.64 17.08
CA GLY A 89 26.27 6.59 17.27
C GLY A 89 27.42 6.04 18.12
N GLY A 90 27.73 4.75 17.98
CA GLY A 90 28.75 4.03 18.76
C GLY A 90 28.33 3.57 20.15
N ARG A 91 27.14 3.95 20.64
CA ARG A 91 26.61 3.51 21.94
C ARG A 91 25.80 2.24 21.76
N ARG A 92 26.16 1.18 22.48
CA ARG A 92 25.39 -0.09 22.49
C ARG A 92 24.05 0.13 23.23
N LEU A 93 23.00 -0.49 22.69
CA LEU A 93 21.65 -0.39 23.27
C LEU A 93 21.36 -1.47 24.32
N ASP A 94 22.27 -2.42 24.57
CA ASP A 94 22.05 -3.51 25.52
C ASP A 94 21.77 -2.97 26.93
N GLY A 95 20.68 -3.45 27.53
CA GLY A 95 20.26 -3.05 28.87
C GLY A 95 19.60 -1.67 28.98
N LEU A 96 19.51 -0.89 27.89
CA LEU A 96 18.74 0.35 27.86
C LEU A 96 17.25 0.05 27.71
N ARG A 97 16.40 0.95 28.18
CA ARG A 97 14.95 0.88 27.99
C ARG A 97 14.55 1.62 26.71
N VAL A 98 13.37 1.36 26.19
CA VAL A 98 12.82 2.06 25.02
C VAL A 98 12.83 3.59 25.25
N CYS A 99 12.44 4.06 26.45
CA CYS A 99 12.44 5.49 26.76
C CYS A 99 13.85 6.13 26.70
N ASP A 100 14.90 5.37 26.97
CA ASP A 100 16.29 5.85 26.92
C ASP A 100 16.80 5.95 25.47
N VAL A 101 16.16 5.24 24.54
CA VAL A 101 16.53 5.14 23.12
C VAL A 101 15.62 6.02 22.23
N ALA A 102 14.39 6.30 22.66
CA ALA A 102 13.39 7.01 21.87
C ALA A 102 13.82 8.41 21.37
N ALA A 103 14.69 9.08 22.12
CA ALA A 103 15.25 10.36 21.70
C ALA A 103 16.37 10.23 20.66
N GLU A 104 16.95 9.04 20.48
CA GLU A 104 18.03 8.79 19.52
C GLU A 104 17.54 8.09 18.24
N VAL A 105 16.55 7.18 18.38
CA VAL A 105 15.92 6.46 17.27
C VAL A 105 14.43 6.75 17.28
N GLY A 106 14.01 7.63 16.41
CA GLY A 106 12.60 7.89 16.16
C GLY A 106 11.99 6.83 15.25
N MET A 107 10.76 6.36 15.55
CA MET A 107 10.06 5.40 14.72
C MET A 107 8.67 5.87 14.36
N VAL A 108 8.34 5.79 13.08
CA VAL A 108 7.00 5.95 12.56
C VAL A 108 6.51 4.56 12.15
N PHE A 109 5.42 4.11 12.76
CA PHE A 109 4.87 2.78 12.55
C PHE A 109 4.02 2.71 11.28
N GLN A 110 3.85 1.50 10.76
CA GLN A 110 2.99 1.22 9.61
C GLN A 110 1.54 1.69 9.84
N ASP A 111 0.99 1.43 11.02
CA ASP A 111 -0.29 2.01 11.47
C ASP A 111 -0.03 3.34 12.21
N PHE A 112 0.19 4.39 11.43
CA PHE A 112 0.43 5.72 11.99
C PHE A 112 -0.84 6.32 12.63
N GLU A 113 -2.03 5.88 12.26
CA GLU A 113 -3.27 6.35 12.89
C GLU A 113 -3.36 5.87 14.35
N ALA A 114 -2.93 4.65 14.62
CA ALA A 114 -2.84 4.13 15.99
C ALA A 114 -1.74 4.82 16.82
N GLN A 115 -0.77 5.48 16.18
CA GLN A 115 0.26 6.28 16.85
C GLN A 115 -0.26 7.65 17.30
N LEU A 116 -1.32 8.20 16.66
CA LEU A 116 -1.90 9.50 16.93
C LEU A 116 -3.08 9.38 17.90
N PHE A 117 -2.99 9.98 19.08
CA PHE A 117 -4.01 9.85 20.12
C PHE A 117 -4.36 11.15 20.84
N SER A 118 -3.67 12.24 20.56
CA SER A 118 -3.92 13.53 21.21
C SER A 118 -5.12 14.27 20.61
N THR A 119 -5.65 15.23 21.35
CA THR A 119 -6.84 16.01 20.96
C THR A 119 -6.57 17.14 19.96
N ASN A 120 -5.30 17.50 19.76
CA ASN A 120 -4.88 18.47 18.75
C ASN A 120 -3.43 18.24 18.34
N VAL A 121 -3.06 18.81 17.19
CA VAL A 121 -1.75 18.67 16.55
C VAL A 121 -0.60 19.13 17.49
N ALA A 122 -0.77 20.24 18.21
CA ALA A 122 0.28 20.74 19.12
C ALA A 122 0.55 19.77 20.27
N HIS A 123 -0.50 19.20 20.87
CA HIS A 123 -0.36 18.21 21.93
C HIS A 123 0.28 16.91 21.42
N GLU A 124 -0.05 16.49 20.19
CA GLU A 124 0.55 15.31 19.58
C GLU A 124 2.06 15.46 19.42
N VAL A 125 2.53 16.59 18.90
CA VAL A 125 3.95 16.87 18.75
C VAL A 125 4.64 17.08 20.12
N ALA A 126 3.95 17.67 21.11
CA ALA A 126 4.51 17.90 22.44
C ALA A 126 4.65 16.62 23.26
N PHE A 127 3.79 15.63 23.05
CA PHE A 127 3.65 14.45 23.91
C PHE A 127 4.98 13.72 24.17
N ALA A 128 5.70 13.38 23.10
CA ALA A 128 6.96 12.65 23.25
C ALA A 128 8.03 13.47 24.00
N MET A 129 8.05 14.77 23.78
CA MET A 129 8.95 15.69 24.49
C MET A 129 8.60 15.81 25.99
N GLU A 130 7.31 15.80 26.33
CA GLU A 130 6.84 15.78 27.73
C GLU A 130 7.28 14.48 28.44
N GLN A 131 7.17 13.33 27.75
CA GLN A 131 7.53 12.03 28.32
C GLN A 131 9.02 11.93 28.69
N ILE A 132 9.91 12.62 27.97
CA ILE A 132 11.35 12.69 28.31
C ILE A 132 11.68 13.83 29.29
N GLY A 133 10.65 14.54 29.83
CA GLY A 133 10.83 15.59 30.84
C GLY A 133 11.37 16.90 30.29
N MET A 134 11.17 17.21 29.00
CA MET A 134 11.60 18.47 28.40
C MET A 134 10.78 19.65 28.98
N ASP A 135 11.44 20.77 29.25
CA ASP A 135 10.74 21.95 29.72
C ASP A 135 9.91 22.62 28.60
N ARG A 136 8.87 23.37 29.00
CA ARG A 136 7.91 23.97 28.07
C ARG A 136 8.54 24.94 27.06
N ALA A 137 9.60 25.67 27.46
CA ALA A 137 10.26 26.60 26.56
C ALA A 137 11.03 25.88 25.47
N ALA A 138 11.74 24.81 25.81
CA ALA A 138 12.42 23.92 24.87
C ALA A 138 11.44 23.21 23.95
N MET A 139 10.29 22.71 24.45
CA MET A 139 9.23 22.13 23.64
C MET A 139 8.72 23.12 22.58
N ASN A 140 8.39 24.36 22.98
CA ASN A 140 7.93 25.39 22.05
C ASN A 140 8.97 25.72 20.96
N GLN A 141 10.27 25.72 21.31
CA GLN A 141 11.35 25.96 20.37
C GLN A 141 11.47 24.83 19.31
N ARG A 142 11.11 23.58 19.64
CA ARG A 142 11.21 22.44 18.74
C ARG A 142 9.93 22.16 17.95
N MET A 143 8.77 22.47 18.52
CA MET A 143 7.47 22.19 17.90
C MET A 143 7.29 22.93 16.57
N THR A 144 7.51 24.24 16.56
CA THR A 144 7.32 25.05 15.34
C THR A 144 8.20 24.57 14.18
N PRO A 145 9.53 24.38 14.36
CA PRO A 145 10.37 23.83 13.29
C PRO A 145 9.97 22.41 12.82
N ALA A 146 9.49 21.56 13.74
CA ALA A 146 9.02 20.23 13.37
C ALA A 146 7.76 20.30 12.50
N LEU A 147 6.78 21.12 12.87
CA LEU A 147 5.57 21.35 12.07
C LEU A 147 5.86 22.03 10.72
N GLU A 148 6.80 22.99 10.69
CA GLU A 148 7.25 23.61 9.43
C GLU A 148 7.91 22.61 8.51
N ALA A 149 8.77 21.73 9.03
CA ALA A 149 9.49 20.74 8.25
C ALA A 149 8.54 19.79 7.52
N VAL A 150 7.38 19.49 8.10
CA VAL A 150 6.37 18.60 7.51
C VAL A 150 5.22 19.35 6.82
N GLY A 151 5.28 20.67 6.71
CA GLY A 151 4.23 21.49 6.06
C GLY A 151 2.91 21.58 6.82
N LEU A 152 2.94 21.44 8.17
CA LEU A 152 1.75 21.53 9.04
C LEU A 152 1.74 22.78 9.93
N ARG A 153 2.54 23.80 9.62
CA ARG A 153 2.48 25.09 10.31
C ARG A 153 1.09 25.71 10.17
N GLY A 154 0.52 26.18 11.28
CA GLY A 154 -0.83 26.74 11.34
C GLY A 154 -1.93 25.70 11.64
N PHE A 155 -1.56 24.43 11.82
CA PHE A 155 -2.50 23.35 12.15
C PHE A 155 -2.52 23.01 13.65
N GLU A 156 -1.81 23.76 14.47
CA GLU A 156 -1.53 23.47 15.89
C GLU A 156 -2.80 23.16 16.70
N HIS A 157 -3.91 23.85 16.38
CA HIS A 157 -5.20 23.71 17.09
C HIS A 157 -6.18 22.75 16.42
N ARG A 158 -5.81 22.14 15.27
CA ARG A 158 -6.70 21.20 14.58
C ARG A 158 -6.71 19.85 15.29
N ASP A 159 -7.88 19.21 15.29
CA ASP A 159 -8.02 17.82 15.72
C ASP A 159 -7.36 16.90 14.70
N PRO A 160 -6.46 15.98 15.10
CA PRO A 160 -5.84 15.00 14.21
C PRO A 160 -6.84 14.17 13.43
N THR A 161 -8.03 13.91 13.97
CA THR A 161 -9.09 13.15 13.27
C THR A 161 -9.64 13.90 12.04
N SER A 162 -9.50 15.24 12.00
CA SER A 162 -9.91 16.08 10.88
C SER A 162 -8.90 16.15 9.74
N LEU A 163 -7.71 15.58 9.92
CA LEU A 163 -6.63 15.59 8.94
C LEU A 163 -6.83 14.49 7.89
N SER A 164 -6.36 14.75 6.66
CA SER A 164 -6.24 13.71 5.62
C SER A 164 -5.19 12.66 6.01
N GLY A 165 -5.21 11.48 5.38
CA GLY A 165 -4.23 10.42 5.64
C GLY A 165 -2.78 10.90 5.48
N GLY A 166 -2.47 11.66 4.42
CA GLY A 166 -1.14 12.26 4.21
C GLY A 166 -0.77 13.31 5.26
N GLU A 167 -1.72 14.14 5.73
CA GLU A 167 -1.50 15.09 6.82
C GLU A 167 -1.27 14.38 8.15
N LYS A 168 -2.02 13.30 8.45
CA LYS A 168 -1.80 12.45 9.64
C LYS A 168 -0.41 11.81 9.62
N GLN A 169 0.00 11.26 8.48
CA GLN A 169 1.34 10.68 8.30
C GLN A 169 2.44 11.72 8.56
N ARG A 170 2.29 12.93 7.99
CA ARG A 170 3.23 14.02 8.25
C ARG A 170 3.22 14.46 9.71
N LEU A 171 2.07 14.41 10.40
CA LEU A 171 1.99 14.67 11.83
C LEU A 171 2.75 13.62 12.65
N ALA A 172 2.61 12.33 12.33
CA ALA A 172 3.39 11.27 12.97
C ALA A 172 4.91 11.46 12.77
N ILE A 173 5.33 11.91 11.58
CA ILE A 173 6.74 12.27 11.34
C ILE A 173 7.14 13.51 12.17
N ALA A 174 6.28 14.54 12.29
CA ALA A 174 6.58 15.73 13.08
C ALA A 174 6.77 15.43 14.57
N SER A 175 5.93 14.55 15.15
CA SER A 175 6.04 14.16 16.56
C SER A 175 7.38 13.47 16.86
N VAL A 176 7.88 12.69 15.92
CA VAL A 176 9.20 12.05 15.99
C VAL A 176 10.33 13.08 15.79
N LEU A 177 10.21 13.95 14.78
CA LEU A 177 11.21 14.98 14.48
C LEU A 177 11.44 15.96 15.63
N ALA A 178 10.40 16.27 16.42
CA ALA A 178 10.49 17.16 17.56
C ALA A 178 11.48 16.70 18.64
N LEU A 179 11.75 15.38 18.72
CA LEU A 179 12.80 14.82 19.59
C LEU A 179 14.20 15.06 19.05
N SER A 180 14.36 15.46 17.78
CA SER A 180 15.65 15.61 17.08
C SER A 180 16.49 14.33 17.10
N PRO A 181 15.94 13.18 16.67
CA PRO A 181 16.63 11.90 16.74
C PRO A 181 17.82 11.85 15.78
N ARG A 182 18.79 10.98 16.05
CA ARG A 182 19.94 10.71 15.14
C ARG A 182 19.50 9.92 13.92
N VAL A 183 18.54 9.01 14.13
CA VAL A 183 18.02 8.10 13.10
C VAL A 183 16.51 8.11 13.14
N ILE A 184 15.87 8.15 11.97
CA ILE A 184 14.42 7.94 11.84
C ILE A 184 14.19 6.67 11.06
N VAL A 185 13.40 5.77 11.64
CA VAL A 185 12.92 4.54 11.01
C VAL A 185 11.46 4.78 10.59
N LEU A 186 11.18 4.61 9.31
CA LEU A 186 9.86 4.75 8.71
C LEU A 186 9.41 3.37 8.22
N ASP A 187 8.44 2.77 8.90
CA ASP A 187 7.92 1.44 8.54
C ASP A 187 6.69 1.58 7.65
N GLU A 188 6.86 1.35 6.35
CA GLU A 188 5.85 1.47 5.30
C GLU A 188 5.09 2.82 5.34
N PRO A 189 5.80 3.97 5.30
CA PRO A 189 5.20 5.28 5.54
C PRO A 189 4.20 5.73 4.48
N THR A 190 4.05 5.01 3.38
CA THR A 190 3.14 5.38 2.29
C THR A 190 2.00 4.39 2.07
N THR A 191 1.91 3.35 2.88
CA THR A 191 0.78 2.41 2.85
C THR A 191 -0.53 3.16 3.14
N ASP A 192 -1.59 2.84 2.43
CA ASP A 192 -2.93 3.48 2.51
C ASP A 192 -3.01 4.94 2.01
N LEU A 193 -1.91 5.53 1.52
CA LEU A 193 -1.93 6.87 0.93
C LEU A 193 -2.27 6.81 -0.57
N ASP A 194 -2.99 7.83 -1.03
CA ASP A 194 -3.19 8.04 -2.45
C ASP A 194 -1.90 8.54 -3.13
N PRO A 195 -1.81 8.55 -4.47
CA PRO A 195 -0.57 8.94 -5.17
C PRO A 195 -0.05 10.34 -4.83
N GLU A 196 -0.92 11.28 -4.48
CA GLU A 196 -0.53 12.63 -4.08
C GLU A 196 0.10 12.62 -2.68
N GLY A 197 -0.55 11.96 -1.71
CA GLY A 197 -0.02 11.78 -0.36
C GLY A 197 1.31 11.02 -0.34
N LYS A 198 1.45 9.97 -1.18
CA LYS A 198 2.73 9.27 -1.35
C LYS A 198 3.84 10.22 -1.83
N ALA A 199 3.56 11.01 -2.87
CA ALA A 199 4.53 11.96 -3.42
C ALA A 199 4.95 13.02 -2.38
N GLU A 200 4.02 13.53 -1.57
CA GLU A 200 4.30 14.48 -0.50
C GLU A 200 5.20 13.88 0.59
N VAL A 201 4.91 12.65 1.03
CA VAL A 201 5.72 11.96 2.06
C VAL A 201 7.13 11.68 1.54
N PHE A 202 7.30 11.22 0.29
CA PHE A 202 8.63 11.00 -0.27
C PHE A 202 9.40 12.29 -0.55
N ALA A 203 8.71 13.38 -0.91
CA ALA A 203 9.34 14.70 -0.99
C ALA A 203 9.86 15.15 0.40
N LEU A 204 9.08 14.90 1.45
CA LEU A 204 9.50 15.17 2.83
C LEU A 204 10.71 14.30 3.21
N ILE A 205 10.69 12.99 2.96
CA ILE A 205 11.82 12.07 3.24
C ILE A 205 13.09 12.56 2.52
N SER A 206 12.98 12.96 1.26
CA SER A 206 14.10 13.51 0.49
C SER A 206 14.65 14.80 1.12
N HIS A 207 13.76 15.70 1.55
CA HIS A 207 14.15 16.94 2.23
C HIS A 207 14.86 16.68 3.57
N LEU A 208 14.37 15.72 4.36
CA LEU A 208 15.00 15.33 5.63
C LEU A 208 16.40 14.75 5.41
N ARG A 209 16.57 13.94 4.35
CA ARG A 209 17.89 13.41 3.94
C ARG A 209 18.84 14.54 3.56
N GLU A 210 18.40 15.50 2.74
CA GLU A 210 19.22 16.67 2.33
C GLU A 210 19.68 17.50 3.55
N ARG A 211 18.94 17.48 4.64
CA ARG A 211 19.30 18.10 5.91
C ARG A 211 20.25 17.25 6.76
N GLY A 212 20.70 16.11 6.27
CA GLY A 212 21.69 15.24 6.90
C GLY A 212 21.14 14.29 7.95
N LEU A 213 19.80 14.03 7.99
CA LEU A 213 19.24 13.01 8.85
C LEU A 213 19.53 11.62 8.30
N SER A 214 19.90 10.68 9.19
CA SER A 214 20.00 9.27 8.85
C SER A 214 18.61 8.65 8.82
N LEU A 215 18.25 8.02 7.70
CA LEU A 215 16.91 7.48 7.47
C LEU A 215 16.96 5.99 7.16
N ILE A 216 16.06 5.21 7.76
CA ILE A 216 15.80 3.83 7.38
C ILE A 216 14.34 3.79 6.93
N VAL A 217 14.11 3.44 5.65
CA VAL A 217 12.78 3.42 5.04
C VAL A 217 12.45 2.01 4.60
N ILE A 218 11.43 1.43 5.20
CA ILE A 218 10.88 0.14 4.79
C ILE A 218 9.77 0.41 3.80
N GLU A 219 9.87 -0.16 2.59
CA GLU A 219 8.86 0.01 1.54
C GLU A 219 8.77 -1.21 0.62
N HIS A 220 7.61 -1.37 -0.01
CA HIS A 220 7.37 -2.42 -1.00
C HIS A 220 7.57 -1.92 -2.45
N GLU A 221 7.46 -0.61 -2.68
CA GLU A 221 7.58 -0.02 -4.01
C GLU A 221 9.04 0.33 -4.33
N THR A 222 9.60 -0.34 -5.35
CA THR A 222 11.00 -0.15 -5.74
C THR A 222 11.30 1.23 -6.34
N GLU A 223 10.30 1.88 -6.98
CA GLU A 223 10.47 3.20 -7.60
C GLU A 223 10.91 4.25 -6.57
N GLU A 224 10.41 4.15 -5.35
CA GLU A 224 10.70 5.13 -4.30
C GLU A 224 12.05 4.85 -3.63
N LEU A 225 12.42 3.58 -3.47
CA LEU A 225 13.68 3.20 -2.85
C LEU A 225 14.92 3.37 -3.78
N ARG A 226 14.72 3.67 -5.06
CA ARG A 226 15.84 4.04 -5.96
C ARG A 226 16.57 5.30 -5.51
N ARG A 227 15.94 6.13 -4.67
CA ARG A 227 16.55 7.34 -4.10
C ARG A 227 17.40 7.07 -2.86
N ALA A 228 17.36 5.85 -2.32
CA ALA A 228 18.20 5.47 -1.18
C ALA A 228 19.68 5.38 -1.59
N ASP A 229 20.58 5.59 -0.63
CA ASP A 229 22.02 5.41 -0.87
C ASP A 229 22.35 3.92 -0.99
N ARG A 230 21.73 3.11 -0.14
CA ARG A 230 21.80 1.64 -0.21
C ARG A 230 20.43 1.04 0.07
N VAL A 231 20.28 -0.19 -0.41
CA VAL A 231 19.09 -1.00 -0.19
C VAL A 231 19.48 -2.32 0.43
N ILE A 232 18.71 -2.77 1.42
CA ILE A 232 18.78 -4.08 2.03
C ILE A 232 17.59 -4.90 1.52
N LEU A 233 17.87 -6.03 0.87
CA LEU A 233 16.85 -6.99 0.46
C LEU A 233 16.80 -8.11 1.50
N MET A 234 15.63 -8.27 2.14
CA MET A 234 15.40 -9.30 3.16
C MET A 234 14.50 -10.41 2.64
N ARG A 235 14.81 -11.66 3.03
CA ARG A 235 13.95 -12.82 2.78
C ARG A 235 14.05 -13.79 3.97
N GLU A 236 12.89 -14.20 4.50
CA GLU A 236 12.80 -15.18 5.59
C GLU A 236 13.71 -14.86 6.80
N GLY A 237 13.76 -13.61 7.22
CA GLY A 237 14.52 -13.13 8.37
C GLY A 237 16.01 -12.89 8.12
N ALA A 238 16.51 -13.09 6.92
CA ALA A 238 17.92 -12.89 6.58
C ALA A 238 18.10 -11.76 5.55
N VAL A 239 19.26 -11.09 5.59
CA VAL A 239 19.72 -10.19 4.53
C VAL A 239 20.26 -11.05 3.37
N ILE A 240 19.66 -10.88 2.19
CA ILE A 240 20.03 -11.61 0.98
C ILE A 240 20.97 -10.79 0.11
N SER A 241 20.77 -9.48 0.07
CA SER A 241 21.62 -8.54 -0.67
C SER A 241 21.62 -7.18 0.02
N ILE A 242 22.75 -6.48 -0.05
CA ILE A 242 22.92 -5.11 0.42
C ILE A 242 23.85 -4.37 -0.51
N GLY A 243 23.45 -3.19 -0.98
CA GLY A 243 24.26 -2.39 -1.88
C GLY A 243 23.50 -1.20 -2.45
N PRO A 244 24.10 -0.45 -3.38
CA PRO A 244 23.39 0.59 -4.13
C PRO A 244 22.13 0.03 -4.82
N PRO A 245 21.06 0.84 -4.97
CA PRO A 245 19.83 0.41 -5.65
C PRO A 245 20.09 -0.22 -7.02
N ALA A 246 20.98 0.36 -7.83
CA ALA A 246 21.34 -0.14 -9.15
C ALA A 246 21.88 -1.59 -9.14
N GLU A 247 22.59 -2.00 -8.09
CA GLU A 247 23.14 -3.35 -7.96
C GLU A 247 22.10 -4.35 -7.44
N VAL A 248 21.31 -3.93 -6.43
CA VAL A 248 20.33 -4.82 -5.79
C VAL A 248 19.11 -5.02 -6.69
N MET A 249 18.66 -3.97 -7.41
CA MET A 249 17.44 -4.00 -8.21
C MET A 249 17.64 -4.51 -9.65
N ILE A 250 18.86 -4.85 -10.06
CA ILE A 250 19.13 -5.43 -11.38
C ILE A 250 18.68 -6.90 -11.48
N ASN A 251 18.72 -7.63 -10.38
CA ASN A 251 18.32 -9.04 -10.35
C ASN A 251 16.80 -9.15 -10.13
N LEU A 252 16.04 -9.07 -11.22
CA LEU A 252 14.57 -9.04 -11.18
C LEU A 252 13.98 -10.35 -10.64
N GLU A 253 14.60 -11.49 -10.93
CA GLU A 253 14.17 -12.79 -10.41
C GLU A 253 14.33 -12.87 -8.88
N LEU A 254 15.45 -12.39 -8.34
CA LEU A 254 15.70 -12.34 -6.90
C LEU A 254 14.68 -11.42 -6.19
N LEU A 255 14.34 -10.27 -6.79
CA LEU A 255 13.30 -9.38 -6.27
C LEU A 255 11.94 -10.10 -6.21
N GLU A 256 11.50 -10.74 -7.30
CA GLU A 256 10.24 -11.50 -7.33
C GLU A 256 10.22 -12.64 -6.30
N GLN A 257 11.32 -13.42 -6.21
CA GLN A 257 11.47 -14.47 -5.19
C GLN A 257 11.43 -13.92 -3.77
N SER A 258 11.80 -12.66 -3.58
CA SER A 258 11.76 -11.95 -2.29
C SER A 258 10.47 -11.17 -2.09
N GLY A 259 9.45 -11.33 -2.94
CA GLY A 259 8.14 -10.67 -2.84
C GLY A 259 8.17 -9.17 -3.13
N VAL A 260 9.20 -8.69 -3.83
CA VAL A 260 9.39 -7.28 -4.19
C VAL A 260 8.99 -7.06 -5.63
N HIS A 261 8.26 -5.97 -5.91
CA HIS A 261 7.87 -5.59 -7.27
C HIS A 261 9.09 -5.19 -8.10
N PRO A 262 9.44 -5.91 -9.18
CA PRO A 262 10.56 -5.50 -10.03
C PRO A 262 10.29 -4.15 -10.71
N PRO A 263 11.31 -3.27 -10.85
CA PRO A 263 11.14 -2.03 -11.61
C PRO A 263 10.65 -2.30 -13.03
N SER A 264 9.53 -1.65 -13.42
CA SER A 264 8.86 -1.91 -14.70
C SER A 264 9.73 -1.58 -15.92
N LEU A 265 10.62 -0.57 -15.79
CA LEU A 265 11.61 -0.23 -16.82
C LEU A 265 12.62 -1.35 -17.04
N ASN A 266 13.19 -1.89 -15.95
CA ASN A 266 14.18 -2.96 -16.03
C ASN A 266 13.55 -4.25 -16.58
N ARG A 267 12.29 -4.54 -16.22
CA ARG A 267 11.54 -5.66 -16.79
C ARG A 267 11.34 -5.50 -18.32
N ALA A 268 11.06 -4.28 -18.78
CA ALA A 268 10.94 -4.02 -20.22
C ALA A 268 12.29 -4.22 -20.95
N LEU A 269 13.40 -3.72 -20.37
CA LEU A 269 14.75 -3.93 -20.92
C LEU A 269 15.13 -5.41 -20.98
N GLU A 270 14.88 -6.17 -19.90
CA GLU A 270 15.12 -7.61 -19.85
C GLU A 270 14.35 -8.36 -20.95
N MET A 271 13.05 -8.05 -21.14
CA MET A 271 12.22 -8.65 -22.20
C MET A 271 12.70 -8.32 -23.61
N LEU A 272 13.40 -7.22 -23.77
CA LEU A 272 14.05 -6.80 -25.01
C LEU A 272 15.47 -7.40 -25.20
N GLY A 273 15.97 -8.15 -24.21
CA GLY A 273 17.34 -8.67 -24.23
C GLY A 273 18.40 -7.59 -24.04
N ILE A 274 18.03 -6.42 -23.51
CA ILE A 274 18.93 -5.30 -23.23
C ILE A 274 19.43 -5.46 -21.80
N GLY A 275 20.70 -5.71 -21.61
CA GLY A 275 21.34 -5.75 -20.30
C GLY A 275 21.45 -4.36 -19.68
N GLY A 276 21.45 -4.30 -18.34
CA GLY A 276 21.68 -3.08 -17.58
C GLY A 276 20.51 -2.70 -16.67
N HIS A 277 20.70 -1.57 -15.97
CA HIS A 277 19.73 -0.98 -15.05
C HIS A 277 19.34 0.40 -15.55
N ALA A 278 18.05 0.72 -15.50
CA ALA A 278 17.53 2.04 -15.80
C ALA A 278 17.02 2.69 -14.50
N GLU A 279 17.59 3.82 -14.13
CA GLU A 279 17.15 4.59 -12.96
C GLU A 279 15.99 5.53 -13.30
N SER A 280 15.84 5.85 -14.57
CA SER A 280 14.82 6.77 -15.08
C SER A 280 14.23 6.32 -16.41
N VAL A 281 13.11 6.93 -16.78
CA VAL A 281 12.49 6.76 -18.10
C VAL A 281 13.48 7.17 -19.22
N ASP A 282 14.29 8.21 -18.98
CA ASP A 282 15.25 8.69 -19.97
C ASP A 282 16.41 7.70 -20.17
N ASP A 283 16.88 7.05 -19.11
CA ASP A 283 17.90 5.99 -19.20
C ASP A 283 17.37 4.78 -19.98
N ALA A 284 16.16 4.34 -19.67
CA ALA A 284 15.53 3.24 -20.39
C ALA A 284 15.30 3.58 -21.87
N TYR A 285 14.86 4.80 -22.17
CA TYR A 285 14.71 5.29 -23.53
C TYR A 285 16.04 5.26 -24.28
N ALA A 286 17.11 5.83 -23.70
CA ALA A 286 18.43 5.85 -24.30
C ALA A 286 19.00 4.42 -24.51
N ALA A 287 18.74 3.50 -23.58
CA ALA A 287 19.16 2.10 -23.71
C ALA A 287 18.46 1.42 -24.89
N ILE A 288 17.14 1.60 -25.04
CA ILE A 288 16.36 1.03 -26.15
C ILE A 288 16.79 1.63 -27.50
N VAL A 289 16.95 2.96 -27.59
CA VAL A 289 17.39 3.62 -28.85
C VAL A 289 18.81 3.17 -29.23
N ARG A 290 19.71 3.00 -28.27
CA ARG A 290 21.07 2.49 -28.55
C ARG A 290 21.03 1.06 -29.09
N ALA A 291 20.19 0.19 -28.56
CA ALA A 291 20.04 -1.17 -29.02
C ALA A 291 19.29 -1.26 -30.37
N TYR A 292 18.35 -0.34 -30.59
CA TYR A 292 17.45 -0.30 -31.75
C TYR A 292 17.38 1.10 -32.37
N PRO A 293 18.43 1.57 -33.09
CA PRO A 293 18.51 2.97 -33.60
C PRO A 293 17.39 3.36 -34.58
N ARG A 294 16.76 2.39 -35.23
CA ARG A 294 15.67 2.65 -36.20
C ARG A 294 14.40 3.18 -35.54
N LEU A 295 14.19 2.95 -34.25
CA LEU A 295 13.00 3.42 -33.52
C LEU A 295 12.96 4.95 -33.37
N GLU A 296 14.12 5.64 -33.35
CA GLU A 296 14.19 7.10 -33.20
C GLU A 296 13.55 7.84 -34.38
N SER A 297 13.58 7.25 -35.58
CA SER A 297 13.02 7.84 -36.79
C SER A 297 11.51 7.65 -36.96
N SER A 298 10.87 6.78 -36.18
CA SER A 298 9.46 6.44 -36.30
C SER A 298 8.52 7.14 -35.30
N ALA A 299 9.04 8.03 -34.45
CA ALA A 299 8.33 8.69 -33.36
C ALA A 299 7.30 9.77 -33.81
N GLN A 300 6.84 9.78 -35.04
CA GLN A 300 5.94 10.80 -35.60
C GLN A 300 4.52 10.29 -35.86
N SER A 301 3.83 9.80 -34.88
CA SER A 301 2.35 9.75 -34.85
C SER A 301 1.90 8.75 -33.77
N ILE A 302 1.20 9.21 -32.77
CA ILE A 302 0.39 8.32 -31.92
C ILE A 302 -0.71 7.77 -32.83
N ALA A 303 -0.44 6.66 -33.51
CA ALA A 303 -1.48 5.94 -34.23
C ALA A 303 -2.47 5.42 -33.18
N ARG A 304 -3.70 5.90 -33.22
CA ARG A 304 -4.82 5.27 -32.55
C ARG A 304 -5.00 3.89 -33.19
N GLU A 305 -4.31 2.87 -32.67
CA GLU A 305 -4.68 1.50 -33.00
C GLU A 305 -6.04 1.23 -32.34
N PRO A 306 -7.05 0.83 -33.14
CA PRO A 306 -8.31 0.41 -32.57
C PRO A 306 -8.09 -0.93 -31.89
N ASP A 307 -8.18 -0.98 -30.55
CA ASP A 307 -8.35 -2.24 -29.84
C ASP A 307 -9.53 -2.98 -30.47
N ALA A 308 -9.30 -4.22 -30.87
CA ALA A 308 -10.38 -5.14 -31.20
C ALA A 308 -11.21 -5.36 -29.91
N VAL A 309 -12.25 -4.59 -29.80
CA VAL A 309 -13.22 -4.71 -28.72
C VAL A 309 -13.93 -6.03 -28.92
N PRO A 310 -14.09 -6.86 -27.87
CA PRO A 310 -15.27 -7.71 -27.83
C PRO A 310 -16.45 -6.73 -27.94
N ALA A 311 -17.22 -6.84 -29.00
CA ALA A 311 -18.39 -6.00 -29.22
C ALA A 311 -19.19 -5.98 -27.92
N GLN A 312 -19.46 -4.77 -27.38
CA GLN A 312 -20.49 -4.64 -26.36
C GLN A 312 -21.66 -5.45 -26.91
N THR A 313 -22.08 -6.46 -26.19
CA THR A 313 -23.26 -7.25 -26.53
C THR A 313 -24.42 -6.25 -26.49
N THR A 314 -24.71 -5.69 -27.66
CA THR A 314 -25.85 -4.81 -27.88
C THR A 314 -27.10 -5.62 -27.54
N GLY A 315 -27.63 -5.43 -26.33
CA GLY A 315 -28.81 -6.14 -25.82
C GLY A 315 -28.72 -6.69 -24.41
N ALA A 316 -27.53 -6.76 -23.76
CA ALA A 316 -27.43 -7.21 -22.37
C ALA A 316 -27.88 -6.10 -21.42
N SER A 317 -28.78 -6.41 -20.48
CA SER A 317 -29.15 -5.50 -19.40
C SER A 317 -27.98 -5.36 -18.41
N ALA A 318 -27.77 -4.14 -17.85
CA ALA A 318 -26.76 -3.91 -16.84
C ALA A 318 -27.05 -4.75 -15.58
N LEU A 319 -26.01 -5.33 -14.98
CA LEU A 319 -26.09 -6.02 -13.69
C LEU A 319 -26.40 -5.04 -12.56
N ALA A 320 -25.76 -3.88 -12.60
CA ALA A 320 -26.02 -2.80 -11.65
C ALA A 320 -26.08 -1.46 -12.39
N THR A 321 -27.05 -0.62 -12.04
CA THR A 321 -27.17 0.75 -12.56
C THR A 321 -27.34 1.71 -11.40
N VAL A 322 -26.46 2.69 -11.32
CA VAL A 322 -26.55 3.83 -10.41
C VAL A 322 -27.11 5.00 -11.21
N GLU A 323 -28.22 5.58 -10.78
CA GLU A 323 -28.91 6.67 -11.48
C GLU A 323 -28.98 7.92 -10.62
N ASN A 324 -28.20 8.95 -10.97
CA ASN A 324 -28.17 10.28 -10.34
C ASN A 324 -28.09 10.24 -8.80
N VAL A 325 -27.26 9.32 -8.27
CA VAL A 325 -27.13 9.12 -6.83
C VAL A 325 -26.37 10.27 -6.19
N SER A 326 -27.01 10.91 -5.19
CA SER A 326 -26.37 11.87 -4.31
C SER A 326 -26.45 11.40 -2.86
N PHE A 327 -25.40 11.67 -2.08
CA PHE A 327 -25.31 11.22 -0.71
C PHE A 327 -24.40 12.12 0.15
N ASN A 328 -24.79 12.29 1.42
CA ASN A 328 -23.98 12.85 2.48
C ASN A 328 -24.19 12.03 3.77
N TYR A 329 -23.14 11.87 4.56
CA TYR A 329 -23.27 11.31 5.92
C TYR A 329 -23.96 12.36 6.81
N THR A 330 -24.59 11.92 7.88
CA THR A 330 -25.35 12.78 8.81
C THR A 330 -24.56 14.05 9.17
N ALA A 331 -25.09 15.23 8.84
CA ALA A 331 -24.51 16.56 9.11
C ALA A 331 -23.14 16.85 8.43
N GLY A 332 -22.68 16.01 7.50
CA GLY A 332 -21.40 16.19 6.79
C GLY A 332 -21.55 16.83 5.39
N PRO A 333 -20.43 17.14 4.73
CA PRO A 333 -20.44 17.62 3.36
C PRO A 333 -20.96 16.56 2.39
N GLN A 334 -21.39 16.98 1.21
CA GLN A 334 -21.84 16.08 0.15
C GLN A 334 -20.66 15.19 -0.33
N VAL A 335 -20.85 13.87 -0.26
CA VAL A 335 -19.84 12.86 -0.62
C VAL A 335 -20.04 12.35 -2.05
N LEU A 336 -21.30 12.17 -2.47
CA LEU A 336 -21.67 11.84 -3.86
C LEU A 336 -22.60 12.91 -4.40
N ASP A 337 -22.37 13.33 -5.65
CA ASP A 337 -23.13 14.36 -6.33
C ASP A 337 -23.56 13.89 -7.72
N SER A 338 -24.82 13.45 -7.81
CA SER A 338 -25.49 13.03 -9.05
C SER A 338 -24.68 12.02 -9.89
N ILE A 339 -24.09 11.01 -9.23
CA ILE A 339 -23.32 9.96 -9.91
C ILE A 339 -24.28 9.03 -10.66
N SER A 340 -23.94 8.77 -11.93
CA SER A 340 -24.58 7.73 -12.75
C SER A 340 -23.49 6.81 -13.32
N LEU A 341 -23.67 5.48 -13.14
CA LEU A 341 -22.73 4.44 -13.57
C LEU A 341 -23.50 3.15 -13.86
N ALA A 342 -23.18 2.48 -14.95
CA ALA A 342 -23.68 1.15 -15.26
C ALA A 342 -22.55 0.13 -15.21
N ILE A 343 -22.81 -1.06 -14.67
CA ILE A 343 -21.88 -2.19 -14.63
C ILE A 343 -22.51 -3.31 -15.45
N MET A 344 -21.79 -3.77 -16.48
CA MET A 344 -22.27 -4.77 -17.42
C MET A 344 -21.80 -6.18 -17.00
N PRO A 345 -22.49 -7.24 -17.45
CA PRO A 345 -21.99 -8.60 -17.28
C PRO A 345 -20.58 -8.75 -17.86
N GLY A 346 -19.66 -9.35 -17.08
CA GLY A 346 -18.27 -9.58 -17.49
C GLY A 346 -17.36 -8.35 -17.47
N ASP A 347 -17.84 -7.15 -17.07
CA ASP A 347 -16.98 -5.98 -16.89
C ASP A 347 -15.83 -6.28 -15.94
N PHE A 348 -14.64 -5.73 -16.25
CA PHE A 348 -13.57 -5.52 -15.31
C PHE A 348 -13.37 -4.00 -15.18
N LEU A 349 -14.09 -3.40 -14.25
CA LEU A 349 -14.13 -1.95 -14.03
C LEU A 349 -13.22 -1.55 -12.86
N ALA A 350 -12.27 -0.65 -13.10
CA ALA A 350 -11.55 0.03 -12.05
C ALA A 350 -12.23 1.36 -11.69
N ILE A 351 -12.56 1.56 -10.41
CA ILE A 351 -13.00 2.86 -9.88
C ILE A 351 -11.78 3.53 -9.25
N VAL A 352 -11.35 4.63 -9.84
CA VAL A 352 -10.14 5.37 -9.42
C VAL A 352 -10.46 6.78 -8.94
N GLY A 353 -9.56 7.38 -8.17
CA GLY A 353 -9.68 8.76 -7.64
C GLY A 353 -8.96 8.91 -6.31
N GLN A 354 -8.79 10.14 -5.85
CA GLN A 354 -8.15 10.47 -4.58
C GLN A 354 -8.89 9.88 -3.38
N ASN A 355 -8.21 9.78 -2.23
CA ASN A 355 -8.85 9.41 -0.97
C ASN A 355 -9.95 10.45 -0.62
N GLY A 356 -11.07 9.96 -0.08
CA GLY A 356 -12.22 10.82 0.20
C GLY A 356 -13.03 11.26 -1.03
N SER A 357 -12.71 10.81 -2.25
CA SER A 357 -13.48 11.19 -3.46
C SER A 357 -14.86 10.54 -3.58
N GLY A 358 -15.20 9.57 -2.73
CA GLY A 358 -16.50 8.89 -2.69
C GLY A 358 -16.54 7.48 -3.29
N LYS A 359 -15.40 6.87 -3.66
CA LYS A 359 -15.30 5.54 -4.29
C LYS A 359 -15.97 4.44 -3.44
N THR A 360 -15.49 4.26 -2.21
CA THR A 360 -16.03 3.30 -1.23
C THR A 360 -17.51 3.56 -0.93
N THR A 361 -17.88 4.84 -0.82
CA THR A 361 -19.28 5.24 -0.60
C THR A 361 -20.16 4.81 -1.78
N LEU A 362 -19.72 5.02 -3.02
CA LEU A 362 -20.43 4.57 -4.22
C LEU A 362 -20.60 3.04 -4.23
N ALA A 363 -19.54 2.29 -3.94
CA ALA A 363 -19.59 0.82 -3.86
C ALA A 363 -20.58 0.33 -2.80
N LYS A 364 -20.59 0.96 -1.62
CA LYS A 364 -21.55 0.64 -0.55
C LYS A 364 -23.00 0.89 -0.93
N HIS A 365 -23.30 1.85 -1.82
CA HIS A 365 -24.65 2.05 -2.38
C HIS A 365 -25.03 0.91 -3.33
N ILE A 366 -24.10 0.44 -4.17
CA ILE A 366 -24.37 -0.64 -5.13
C ILE A 366 -24.80 -1.92 -4.38
N VAL A 367 -24.09 -2.29 -3.33
CA VAL A 367 -24.41 -3.47 -2.53
C VAL A 367 -25.45 -3.20 -1.42
N GLY A 368 -25.90 -1.95 -1.30
CA GLY A 368 -26.96 -1.53 -0.38
C GLY A 368 -26.60 -1.49 1.09
N LEU A 369 -25.35 -1.34 1.41
CA LEU A 369 -24.90 -0.98 2.77
C LEU A 369 -25.25 0.48 3.11
N LEU A 370 -25.45 1.32 2.10
CA LEU A 370 -25.93 2.69 2.23
C LEU A 370 -27.15 2.92 1.36
N LYS A 371 -28.01 3.88 1.74
CA LYS A 371 -29.17 4.33 0.97
C LYS A 371 -28.91 5.72 0.42
N PRO A 372 -29.15 5.98 -0.87
CA PRO A 372 -28.97 7.31 -1.43
C PRO A 372 -29.96 8.32 -0.85
N VAL A 373 -29.56 9.60 -0.78
CA VAL A 373 -30.46 10.71 -0.42
C VAL A 373 -31.34 11.04 -1.62
N THR A 374 -30.77 11.07 -2.83
CA THR A 374 -31.48 11.23 -4.11
C THR A 374 -30.94 10.23 -5.13
N GLY A 375 -31.72 9.99 -6.18
CA GLY A 375 -31.40 8.96 -7.16
C GLY A 375 -31.77 7.57 -6.69
N ARG A 376 -31.33 6.55 -7.43
CA ARG A 376 -31.58 5.14 -7.10
C ARG A 376 -30.47 4.22 -7.63
N VAL A 377 -30.44 3.01 -7.10
CA VAL A 377 -29.59 1.92 -7.58
C VAL A 377 -30.48 0.76 -8.02
N LEU A 378 -30.25 0.26 -9.21
CA LEU A 378 -30.91 -0.93 -9.72
C LEU A 378 -29.93 -2.10 -9.73
N LEU A 379 -30.36 -3.28 -9.30
CA LEU A 379 -29.66 -4.55 -9.46
C LEU A 379 -30.53 -5.47 -10.32
N ASP A 380 -29.98 -5.94 -11.43
CA ASP A 380 -30.69 -6.74 -12.43
C ASP A 380 -32.07 -6.11 -12.82
N GLY A 381 -32.06 -4.77 -13.02
CA GLY A 381 -33.25 -3.98 -13.35
C GLY A 381 -34.24 -3.72 -12.20
N ARG A 382 -34.01 -4.30 -11.01
CA ARG A 382 -34.88 -4.11 -9.83
C ARG A 382 -34.32 -3.05 -8.90
N ASP A 383 -35.20 -2.19 -8.37
CA ASP A 383 -34.77 -1.18 -7.40
C ASP A 383 -34.17 -1.89 -6.16
N ARG A 384 -32.91 -1.56 -5.86
CA ARG A 384 -32.15 -2.15 -4.77
C ARG A 384 -32.85 -1.90 -3.41
N SER A 385 -33.54 -0.77 -3.23
CA SER A 385 -34.25 -0.44 -1.98
C SER A 385 -35.41 -1.40 -1.68
N ALA A 386 -35.95 -2.08 -2.69
CA ALA A 386 -36.99 -3.10 -2.55
C ALA A 386 -36.43 -4.50 -2.27
N LEU A 387 -35.12 -4.70 -2.39
CA LEU A 387 -34.47 -6.00 -2.16
C LEU A 387 -34.05 -6.15 -0.70
N ARG A 388 -34.24 -7.36 -0.14
CA ARG A 388 -33.68 -7.75 1.15
C ARG A 388 -32.17 -7.97 1.02
N ALA A 389 -31.43 -7.86 2.12
CA ALA A 389 -29.96 -8.06 2.13
C ALA A 389 -29.56 -9.41 1.50
N ALA A 390 -30.31 -10.49 1.78
CA ALA A 390 -30.06 -11.81 1.20
C ALA A 390 -30.24 -11.85 -0.32
N GLU A 391 -31.21 -11.11 -0.89
CA GLU A 391 -31.41 -11.04 -2.35
C GLU A 391 -30.29 -10.25 -3.00
N THR A 392 -29.85 -9.16 -2.37
CA THR A 392 -28.70 -8.36 -2.82
C THR A 392 -27.41 -9.19 -2.82
N ALA A 393 -27.15 -9.95 -1.76
CA ALA A 393 -25.92 -10.73 -1.61
C ALA A 393 -25.79 -11.89 -2.63
N ARG A 394 -26.88 -12.32 -3.27
CA ARG A 394 -26.86 -13.26 -4.40
C ARG A 394 -26.43 -12.61 -5.71
N GLU A 395 -26.73 -11.34 -5.89
CA GLU A 395 -26.42 -10.62 -7.13
C GLU A 395 -25.07 -9.91 -7.04
N ALA A 396 -24.79 -9.25 -5.92
CA ALA A 396 -23.61 -8.44 -5.71
C ALA A 396 -22.97 -8.68 -4.36
N ALA A 397 -21.66 -8.93 -4.36
CA ALA A 397 -20.84 -9.10 -3.17
C ALA A 397 -19.82 -7.96 -3.03
N TYR A 398 -19.44 -7.67 -1.80
CA TYR A 398 -18.47 -6.64 -1.45
C TYR A 398 -17.41 -7.20 -0.50
N VAL A 399 -16.15 -6.97 -0.83
CA VAL A 399 -14.99 -7.30 0.00
C VAL A 399 -14.40 -6.00 0.54
N PHE A 400 -14.28 -5.92 1.86
CA PHE A 400 -13.78 -4.73 2.54
C PHE A 400 -12.28 -4.55 2.34
N GLN A 401 -11.81 -3.31 2.40
CA GLN A 401 -10.39 -2.95 2.33
C GLN A 401 -9.57 -3.66 3.41
N ASN A 402 -10.06 -3.65 4.66
CA ASN A 402 -9.44 -4.41 5.74
C ASN A 402 -10.24 -5.71 5.95
N PRO A 403 -9.64 -6.90 5.70
CA PRO A 403 -10.32 -8.18 5.88
C PRO A 403 -10.74 -8.44 7.33
N ASP A 404 -10.05 -7.85 8.32
CA ASP A 404 -10.35 -8.02 9.74
C ASP A 404 -11.69 -7.38 10.15
N HIS A 405 -12.25 -6.48 9.32
CA HIS A 405 -13.61 -5.96 9.48
C HIS A 405 -14.70 -6.90 8.93
N GLN A 406 -14.30 -7.93 8.20
CA GLN A 406 -15.23 -8.89 7.59
C GLN A 406 -15.17 -10.25 8.27
N ILE A 407 -13.99 -10.69 8.67
CA ILE A 407 -13.74 -12.00 9.27
C ILE A 407 -14.13 -11.98 10.75
N PHE A 408 -14.91 -13.00 11.17
CA PHE A 408 -15.41 -13.09 12.56
C PHE A 408 -15.57 -14.53 13.08
N ALA A 409 -15.46 -15.55 12.21
CA ALA A 409 -15.66 -16.93 12.61
C ALA A 409 -14.42 -17.53 13.31
N ALA A 410 -14.63 -18.59 14.09
CA ALA A 410 -13.56 -19.27 14.82
C ALA A 410 -12.63 -20.10 13.92
N THR A 411 -13.09 -20.50 12.73
CA THR A 411 -12.24 -21.22 11.75
C THR A 411 -12.49 -20.71 10.33
N VAL A 412 -11.50 -20.90 9.48
CA VAL A 412 -11.56 -20.60 8.03
C VAL A 412 -12.79 -21.27 7.40
N TRP A 413 -13.07 -22.51 7.78
CA TRP A 413 -14.25 -23.24 7.32
C TRP A 413 -15.56 -22.56 7.67
N TYR A 414 -15.74 -22.20 8.94
CA TYR A 414 -16.97 -21.56 9.40
C TYR A 414 -17.15 -20.17 8.80
N GLU A 415 -16.09 -19.46 8.51
CA GLU A 415 -16.14 -18.15 7.82
C GLU A 415 -16.74 -18.31 6.42
N VAL A 416 -16.25 -19.26 5.63
CA VAL A 416 -16.76 -19.51 4.27
C VAL A 416 -18.16 -20.12 4.28
N ALA A 417 -18.45 -21.01 5.23
CA ALA A 417 -19.74 -21.68 5.34
C ALA A 417 -20.87 -20.77 5.85
N PHE A 418 -20.54 -19.63 6.44
CA PHE A 418 -21.52 -18.73 7.05
C PHE A 418 -22.59 -18.25 6.07
N GLY A 419 -22.20 -17.74 4.92
CA GLY A 419 -23.11 -17.29 3.87
C GLY A 419 -24.06 -18.41 3.40
N PRO A 420 -23.54 -19.52 2.85
CA PRO A 420 -24.32 -20.65 2.38
C PRO A 420 -25.30 -21.23 3.43
N ARG A 421 -24.88 -21.31 4.70
CA ARG A 421 -25.77 -21.76 5.80
C ARG A 421 -26.91 -20.78 6.07
N ASN A 422 -26.65 -19.48 6.09
CA ASN A 422 -27.68 -18.45 6.25
C ASN A 422 -28.70 -18.44 5.12
N PHE A 423 -28.26 -18.85 3.91
CA PHE A 423 -29.14 -19.07 2.76
C PHE A 423 -29.88 -20.40 2.81
N LYS A 424 -29.67 -21.19 3.87
CA LYS A 424 -30.32 -22.50 4.09
C LYS A 424 -30.06 -23.47 2.92
N LEU A 425 -28.86 -23.47 2.37
CA LEU A 425 -28.46 -24.47 1.37
C LEU A 425 -28.38 -25.85 2.06
N ALA A 426 -28.57 -26.91 1.26
CA ALA A 426 -28.39 -28.27 1.73
C ALA A 426 -26.96 -28.50 2.23
N PRO A 427 -26.75 -29.30 3.29
CA PRO A 427 -25.41 -29.53 3.87
C PRO A 427 -24.35 -29.94 2.81
N ASP A 428 -24.71 -30.86 1.92
CA ASP A 428 -23.82 -31.33 0.85
C ASP A 428 -23.44 -30.20 -0.13
N GLU A 429 -24.35 -29.28 -0.41
CA GLU A 429 -24.09 -28.11 -1.26
C GLU A 429 -23.21 -27.09 -0.53
N VAL A 430 -23.38 -26.93 0.78
CA VAL A 430 -22.49 -26.09 1.60
C VAL A 430 -21.07 -26.65 1.55
N GLU A 431 -20.91 -27.97 1.83
CA GLU A 431 -19.61 -28.63 1.80
C GLU A 431 -18.95 -28.47 0.43
N ARG A 432 -19.67 -28.77 -0.65
CA ARG A 432 -19.15 -28.67 -2.02
C ARG A 432 -18.66 -27.26 -2.36
N ARG A 433 -19.48 -26.23 -2.06
CA ARG A 433 -19.12 -24.82 -2.34
C ARG A 433 -17.94 -24.35 -1.51
N CYS A 434 -17.91 -24.69 -0.22
CA CYS A 434 -16.80 -24.30 0.64
C CYS A 434 -15.48 -24.94 0.21
N VAL A 435 -15.48 -26.21 -0.13
CA VAL A 435 -14.28 -26.89 -0.67
C VAL A 435 -13.84 -26.24 -1.97
N GLU A 436 -14.76 -26.01 -2.91
CA GLU A 436 -14.48 -25.38 -4.22
C GLU A 436 -13.81 -24.00 -4.06
N VAL A 437 -14.36 -23.13 -3.21
CA VAL A 437 -13.81 -21.79 -3.05
C VAL A 437 -12.53 -21.76 -2.22
N LEU A 438 -12.41 -22.61 -1.19
CA LEU A 438 -11.18 -22.71 -0.40
C LEU A 438 -10.01 -23.24 -1.21
N ASP A 439 -10.27 -24.19 -2.12
CA ASP A 439 -9.27 -24.70 -3.05
C ASP A 439 -8.84 -23.60 -4.03
N ALA A 440 -9.81 -22.89 -4.63
CA ALA A 440 -9.55 -21.78 -5.56
C ALA A 440 -8.70 -20.65 -4.96
N VAL A 441 -8.88 -20.34 -3.65
CA VAL A 441 -8.06 -19.33 -2.96
C VAL A 441 -6.81 -19.89 -2.30
N GLY A 442 -6.57 -21.23 -2.40
CA GLY A 442 -5.40 -21.92 -1.83
C GLY A 442 -5.39 -21.96 -0.30
N LEU A 443 -6.57 -22.09 0.33
CA LEU A 443 -6.73 -22.15 1.80
C LEU A 443 -7.40 -23.44 2.28
N LEU A 444 -7.54 -24.46 1.43
CA LEU A 444 -8.24 -25.69 1.82
C LEU A 444 -7.49 -26.45 2.94
N SER A 445 -6.16 -26.41 2.97
CA SER A 445 -5.34 -26.99 4.03
C SER A 445 -5.53 -26.30 5.39
N GLU A 446 -5.91 -25.03 5.36
CA GLU A 446 -6.10 -24.20 6.55
C GLU A 446 -7.55 -24.19 7.06
N ARG A 447 -8.42 -25.08 6.54
CA ARG A 447 -9.87 -25.06 6.83
C ARG A 447 -10.23 -25.08 8.32
N GLU A 448 -9.42 -25.72 9.16
CA GLU A 448 -9.63 -25.81 10.61
C GLU A 448 -8.85 -24.76 11.40
N SER A 449 -8.01 -23.97 10.73
CA SER A 449 -7.17 -22.94 11.36
C SER A 449 -8.01 -21.74 11.80
N ASP A 450 -7.56 -21.07 12.88
CA ASP A 450 -8.08 -19.76 13.28
C ASP A 450 -7.72 -18.73 12.19
N PRO A 451 -8.71 -18.02 11.61
CA PRO A 451 -8.46 -17.00 10.58
C PRO A 451 -7.47 -15.91 10.98
N PHE A 452 -7.41 -15.54 12.26
CA PHE A 452 -6.52 -14.49 12.75
C PHE A 452 -5.05 -14.92 12.86
N LEU A 453 -4.76 -16.22 12.75
CA LEU A 453 -3.40 -16.75 12.64
C LEU A 453 -2.87 -16.73 11.20
N LEU A 454 -3.74 -16.50 10.22
CA LEU A 454 -3.36 -16.38 8.82
C LEU A 454 -2.61 -15.05 8.57
N SER A 455 -1.74 -15.05 7.57
CA SER A 455 -1.12 -13.81 7.06
C SER A 455 -2.18 -12.84 6.50
N LYS A 456 -1.84 -11.55 6.36
CA LYS A 456 -2.76 -10.55 5.80
C LYS A 456 -3.24 -10.95 4.40
N GLY A 457 -2.35 -11.47 3.54
CA GLY A 457 -2.71 -11.94 2.20
C GLY A 457 -3.67 -13.13 2.21
N GLU A 458 -3.47 -14.07 3.14
CA GLU A 458 -4.39 -15.21 3.32
C GLU A 458 -5.74 -14.75 3.85
N ARG A 459 -5.78 -13.83 4.82
CA ARG A 459 -7.05 -13.23 5.30
C ARG A 459 -7.78 -12.49 4.18
N GLN A 460 -7.06 -11.79 3.32
CA GLN A 460 -7.67 -11.10 2.17
C GLN A 460 -8.31 -12.11 1.20
N ARG A 461 -7.61 -13.22 0.90
CA ARG A 461 -8.18 -14.31 0.08
C ARG A 461 -9.35 -15.01 0.77
N LEU A 462 -9.30 -15.19 2.09
CA LEU A 462 -10.41 -15.73 2.88
C LEU A 462 -11.65 -14.82 2.79
N ALA A 463 -11.47 -13.49 2.91
CA ALA A 463 -12.57 -12.55 2.76
C ALA A 463 -13.21 -12.61 1.36
N VAL A 464 -12.42 -12.84 0.32
CA VAL A 464 -12.94 -13.12 -1.04
C VAL A 464 -13.69 -14.45 -1.07
N ALA A 465 -13.13 -15.53 -0.50
CA ALA A 465 -13.76 -16.86 -0.47
C ALA A 465 -15.10 -16.86 0.23
N SER A 466 -15.23 -16.13 1.35
CA SER A 466 -16.49 -16.08 2.13
C SER A 466 -17.68 -15.54 1.33
N VAL A 467 -17.43 -14.60 0.42
CA VAL A 467 -18.48 -14.05 -0.46
C VAL A 467 -18.68 -14.87 -1.73
N LEU A 468 -17.61 -15.48 -2.28
CA LEU A 468 -17.68 -16.30 -3.49
C LEU A 468 -18.52 -17.58 -3.30
N ALA A 469 -18.58 -18.11 -2.08
CA ALA A 469 -19.42 -19.27 -1.74
C ALA A 469 -20.91 -19.05 -2.04
N LEU A 470 -21.35 -17.77 -2.17
CA LEU A 470 -22.71 -17.40 -2.58
C LEU A 470 -22.89 -17.36 -4.09
N ARG A 471 -21.79 -17.41 -4.88
CA ARG A 471 -21.77 -17.31 -6.35
C ARG A 471 -22.42 -16.03 -6.88
N PRO A 472 -21.93 -14.85 -6.43
CA PRO A 472 -22.45 -13.56 -6.90
C PRO A 472 -22.14 -13.35 -8.38
N ARG A 473 -22.98 -12.58 -9.08
CA ARG A 473 -22.74 -12.15 -10.46
C ARG A 473 -21.84 -10.92 -10.57
N LEU A 474 -21.79 -10.11 -9.51
CA LEU A 474 -20.94 -8.92 -9.37
C LEU A 474 -20.11 -9.03 -8.09
N LEU A 475 -18.79 -8.86 -8.22
CA LEU A 475 -17.87 -8.81 -7.10
C LEU A 475 -17.21 -7.43 -7.05
N ILE A 476 -17.38 -6.73 -5.93
CA ILE A 476 -16.75 -5.43 -5.67
C ILE A 476 -15.64 -5.63 -4.64
N LEU A 477 -14.44 -5.24 -4.99
CA LEU A 477 -13.23 -5.35 -4.18
C LEU A 477 -12.73 -3.93 -3.84
N ASP A 478 -12.73 -3.57 -2.58
CA ASP A 478 -12.26 -2.26 -2.12
C ASP A 478 -10.79 -2.38 -1.70
N GLU A 479 -9.87 -1.80 -2.47
CA GLU A 479 -8.42 -1.80 -2.26
C GLU A 479 -7.85 -3.21 -1.95
N PRO A 480 -8.10 -4.24 -2.78
CA PRO A 480 -7.84 -5.64 -2.42
C PRO A 480 -6.35 -6.01 -2.30
N THR A 481 -5.44 -5.13 -2.72
CA THR A 481 -3.99 -5.37 -2.75
C THR A 481 -3.22 -4.51 -1.76
N THR A 482 -3.88 -3.64 -1.02
CA THR A 482 -3.23 -2.70 -0.09
C THR A 482 -2.56 -3.42 1.09
N GLY A 483 -1.28 -3.11 1.32
CA GLY A 483 -0.45 -3.74 2.36
C GLY A 483 -0.12 -5.20 2.10
N LEU A 484 -0.28 -5.68 0.86
CA LEU A 484 0.19 -6.97 0.40
C LEU A 484 1.54 -6.82 -0.30
N ASP A 485 2.42 -7.80 -0.15
CA ASP A 485 3.63 -7.89 -0.97
C ASP A 485 3.29 -8.24 -2.43
N TYR A 486 4.27 -8.07 -3.32
CA TYR A 486 4.05 -8.27 -4.76
C TYR A 486 3.56 -9.68 -5.13
N ARG A 487 4.03 -10.73 -4.45
CA ARG A 487 3.59 -12.11 -4.72
C ARG A 487 2.12 -12.29 -4.37
N GLU A 488 1.71 -11.78 -3.21
CA GLU A 488 0.31 -11.84 -2.78
C GLU A 488 -0.59 -10.94 -3.65
N GLN A 489 -0.12 -9.75 -4.06
CA GLN A 489 -0.84 -8.91 -5.03
C GLN A 489 -1.07 -9.66 -6.35
N ARG A 490 -0.04 -10.30 -6.90
CA ARG A 490 -0.15 -11.10 -8.13
C ARG A 490 -1.09 -12.30 -7.97
N ARG A 491 -1.03 -13.00 -6.84
CA ARG A 491 -1.96 -14.10 -6.54
C ARG A 491 -3.41 -13.62 -6.46
N MET A 492 -3.66 -12.50 -5.78
CA MET A 492 -4.98 -11.89 -5.69
C MET A 492 -5.50 -11.52 -7.08
N MET A 493 -4.68 -10.86 -7.89
CA MET A 493 -5.10 -10.44 -9.22
C MET A 493 -5.27 -11.60 -10.20
N ALA A 494 -4.49 -12.67 -10.07
CA ALA A 494 -4.69 -13.90 -10.83
C ALA A 494 -6.06 -14.54 -10.52
N LEU A 495 -6.41 -14.66 -9.23
CA LEU A 495 -7.71 -15.13 -8.79
C LEU A 495 -8.84 -14.25 -9.35
N VAL A 496 -8.75 -12.93 -9.19
CA VAL A 496 -9.77 -11.98 -9.67
C VAL A 496 -9.94 -12.07 -11.20
N THR A 497 -8.84 -12.25 -11.93
CA THR A 497 -8.87 -12.40 -13.39
C THR A 497 -9.55 -13.70 -13.81
N GLU A 498 -9.31 -14.80 -13.10
CA GLU A 498 -9.97 -16.08 -13.35
C GLU A 498 -11.48 -16.00 -13.09
N LEU A 499 -11.88 -15.35 -11.99
CA LEU A 499 -13.27 -15.07 -11.68
C LEU A 499 -13.95 -14.23 -12.78
N ASN A 500 -13.27 -13.21 -13.29
CA ASN A 500 -13.81 -12.41 -14.40
C ASN A 500 -13.97 -13.25 -15.68
N ARG A 501 -12.97 -14.09 -16.01
CA ARG A 501 -13.06 -15.02 -17.16
C ARG A 501 -14.18 -16.04 -17.02
N SER A 502 -14.55 -16.42 -15.80
CA SER A 502 -15.70 -17.30 -15.54
C SER A 502 -17.06 -16.59 -15.66
N GLY A 503 -17.06 -15.27 -15.97
CA GLY A 503 -18.25 -14.48 -16.25
C GLY A 503 -18.72 -13.59 -15.09
N ILE A 504 -18.02 -13.56 -13.97
CA ILE A 504 -18.32 -12.64 -12.86
C ILE A 504 -17.89 -11.22 -13.26
N ALA A 505 -18.77 -10.25 -13.15
CA ALA A 505 -18.39 -8.84 -13.29
C ALA A 505 -17.56 -8.41 -12.09
N ILE A 506 -16.44 -7.76 -12.34
CA ILE A 506 -15.50 -7.31 -11.31
C ILE A 506 -15.47 -5.78 -11.27
N VAL A 507 -15.61 -5.24 -10.07
CA VAL A 507 -15.32 -3.84 -9.78
C VAL A 507 -14.19 -3.79 -8.77
N VAL A 508 -13.06 -3.18 -9.13
CA VAL A 508 -11.94 -2.94 -8.22
C VAL A 508 -11.84 -1.46 -7.93
N ILE A 509 -11.94 -1.09 -6.66
CA ILE A 509 -11.56 0.25 -6.21
C ILE A 509 -10.08 0.20 -5.92
N THR A 510 -9.28 1.05 -6.54
CA THR A 510 -7.84 1.08 -6.31
C THR A 510 -7.22 2.40 -6.73
N HIS A 511 -6.10 2.72 -6.09
CA HIS A 511 -5.21 3.82 -6.48
C HIS A 511 -3.89 3.33 -7.07
N THR A 512 -3.73 2.01 -7.28
CA THR A 512 -2.50 1.37 -7.77
C THR A 512 -2.42 1.40 -9.30
N PRO A 513 -1.52 2.22 -9.92
CA PRO A 513 -1.55 2.46 -11.37
C PRO A 513 -1.27 1.24 -12.23
N TRP A 514 -0.29 0.40 -11.84
CA TRP A 514 0.06 -0.80 -12.61
C TRP A 514 -1.07 -1.83 -12.62
N LEU A 515 -1.82 -1.93 -11.51
CA LEU A 515 -2.96 -2.83 -11.43
C LEU A 515 -4.07 -2.39 -12.41
N VAL A 516 -4.39 -1.08 -12.41
CA VAL A 516 -5.37 -0.54 -13.35
C VAL A 516 -4.92 -0.76 -14.80
N ALA A 517 -3.63 -0.49 -15.09
CA ALA A 517 -3.08 -0.63 -16.44
C ALA A 517 -3.09 -2.08 -16.95
N GLU A 518 -2.71 -3.05 -16.10
CA GLU A 518 -2.56 -4.45 -16.52
C GLU A 518 -3.86 -5.25 -16.51
N TYR A 519 -4.84 -4.92 -15.64
CA TYR A 519 -6.00 -5.78 -15.41
C TYR A 519 -7.34 -5.15 -15.79
N ALA A 520 -7.50 -3.83 -15.65
CA ALA A 520 -8.77 -3.21 -15.94
C ALA A 520 -9.04 -3.10 -17.45
N GLN A 521 -10.29 -3.33 -17.84
CA GLN A 521 -10.78 -3.07 -19.20
C GLN A 521 -11.38 -1.67 -19.31
N ARG A 522 -12.00 -1.21 -18.22
CA ARG A 522 -12.73 0.05 -18.12
C ARG A 522 -12.36 0.78 -16.84
N VAL A 523 -12.36 2.11 -16.88
CA VAL A 523 -12.04 2.98 -15.75
C VAL A 523 -13.17 3.98 -15.54
N ALA A 524 -13.61 4.13 -14.28
CA ALA A 524 -14.45 5.22 -13.83
C ALA A 524 -13.66 6.11 -12.86
N LEU A 525 -13.44 7.37 -13.23
CA LEU A 525 -12.76 8.35 -12.39
C LEU A 525 -13.77 9.11 -11.54
N ILE A 526 -13.62 9.02 -10.22
CA ILE A 526 -14.42 9.78 -9.26
C ILE A 526 -13.55 10.86 -8.61
N ARG A 527 -14.02 12.11 -8.63
CA ARG A 527 -13.37 13.24 -7.98
C ARG A 527 -14.39 14.14 -7.31
N LYS A 528 -14.18 14.43 -6.02
CA LYS A 528 -15.07 15.28 -5.21
C LYS A 528 -16.56 14.90 -5.37
N GLY A 529 -16.84 13.61 -5.29
CA GLY A 529 -18.19 13.07 -5.39
C GLY A 529 -18.82 13.04 -6.78
N ARG A 530 -18.09 13.39 -7.84
CA ARG A 530 -18.57 13.40 -9.23
C ARG A 530 -17.81 12.42 -10.11
N LYS A 531 -18.49 11.79 -11.05
CA LYS A 531 -17.86 10.98 -12.09
C LYS A 531 -17.36 11.90 -13.22
N LEU A 532 -16.02 11.95 -13.37
CA LEU A 532 -15.39 12.80 -14.40
C LEU A 532 -15.09 12.04 -15.70
N PHE A 533 -14.88 10.73 -15.60
CA PHE A 533 -14.60 9.87 -16.74
C PHE A 533 -15.24 8.51 -16.54
N ASP A 534 -15.61 7.87 -17.63
CA ASP A 534 -16.11 6.51 -17.70
C ASP A 534 -15.87 5.99 -19.11
N GLY A 535 -14.82 5.17 -19.29
CA GLY A 535 -14.38 4.75 -20.60
C GLY A 535 -13.32 3.64 -20.53
N ARG A 536 -12.70 3.33 -21.66
CA ARG A 536 -11.68 2.29 -21.74
C ARG A 536 -10.41 2.69 -21.00
N VAL A 537 -9.71 1.69 -20.46
CA VAL A 537 -8.43 1.89 -19.75
C VAL A 537 -7.39 2.61 -20.64
N ARG A 538 -7.32 2.28 -21.94
CA ARG A 538 -6.41 2.93 -22.89
C ARG A 538 -6.74 4.40 -23.12
N GLU A 539 -8.02 4.76 -23.22
CA GLU A 539 -8.45 6.16 -23.32
C GLU A 539 -8.08 6.95 -22.07
N PHE A 540 -8.25 6.35 -20.89
CA PHE A 540 -7.84 6.94 -19.62
C PHE A 540 -6.35 7.23 -19.56
N PHE A 541 -5.52 6.24 -19.91
CA PHE A 541 -4.07 6.42 -19.89
C PHE A 541 -3.53 7.24 -21.08
N ALA A 542 -4.28 7.44 -22.14
CA ALA A 542 -3.88 8.32 -23.25
C ALA A 542 -4.03 9.80 -22.92
N ASP A 543 -5.00 10.18 -22.08
CA ASP A 543 -5.33 11.57 -21.74
C ASP A 543 -4.52 12.09 -20.54
N GLU A 544 -3.46 12.87 -20.82
CA GLU A 544 -2.64 13.48 -19.77
C GLU A 544 -3.38 14.50 -18.91
N GLY A 545 -4.33 15.21 -19.48
CA GLY A 545 -5.16 16.17 -18.74
C GLY A 545 -6.02 15.48 -17.70
N LEU A 546 -6.59 14.33 -18.09
CA LEU A 546 -7.39 13.48 -17.22
C LEU A 546 -6.52 12.88 -16.09
N LEU A 547 -5.33 12.35 -16.42
CA LEU A 547 -4.40 11.82 -15.43
C LEU A 547 -3.95 12.87 -14.41
N LYS A 548 -3.63 14.08 -14.86
CA LYS A 548 -3.30 15.20 -13.96
C LYS A 548 -4.50 15.58 -13.09
N THR A 549 -5.69 15.63 -13.67
CA THR A 549 -6.93 15.91 -12.92
C THR A 549 -7.22 14.84 -11.88
N ALA A 550 -6.90 13.59 -12.18
CA ALA A 550 -7.06 12.45 -11.29
C ALA A 550 -5.98 12.39 -10.19
N SER A 551 -4.91 13.18 -10.28
CA SER A 551 -3.64 12.99 -9.53
C SER A 551 -3.13 11.55 -9.67
N PHE A 552 -3.32 10.95 -10.87
CA PHE A 552 -3.01 9.56 -11.14
C PHE A 552 -1.76 9.46 -12.00
N ARG A 553 -0.66 8.99 -11.40
CA ARG A 553 0.62 8.86 -12.09
C ARG A 553 0.65 7.55 -12.90
N PRO A 554 0.79 7.59 -14.24
CA PRO A 554 0.87 6.36 -15.02
C PRO A 554 2.13 5.55 -14.70
N PRO A 555 2.11 4.21 -14.88
CA PRO A 555 3.29 3.36 -14.72
C PRO A 555 4.49 3.89 -15.53
N GLU A 556 5.71 3.64 -15.05
CA GLU A 556 6.93 4.12 -15.74
C GLU A 556 7.03 3.59 -17.17
N VAL A 557 6.65 2.33 -17.39
CA VAL A 557 6.61 1.74 -18.74
C VAL A 557 5.66 2.49 -19.67
N THR A 558 4.52 2.98 -19.16
CA THR A 558 3.59 3.79 -19.95
C THR A 558 4.19 5.15 -20.29
N ARG A 559 4.92 5.76 -19.34
CA ARG A 559 5.66 7.01 -19.58
C ARG A 559 6.79 6.81 -20.60
N LEU A 560 7.48 5.66 -20.54
CA LEU A 560 8.51 5.26 -21.51
C LEU A 560 7.92 5.05 -22.91
N ALA A 561 6.80 4.34 -23.02
CA ALA A 561 6.12 4.10 -24.31
C ALA A 561 5.74 5.42 -25.00
N ARG A 562 5.27 6.41 -24.23
CA ARG A 562 4.95 7.74 -24.77
C ARG A 562 6.14 8.47 -25.39
N ARG A 563 7.38 8.23 -24.91
CA ARG A 563 8.58 8.79 -25.54
C ARG A 563 8.79 8.25 -26.97
N PHE A 564 8.27 7.05 -27.24
CA PHE A 564 8.26 6.45 -28.59
C PHE A 564 6.99 6.78 -29.39
N GLY A 565 6.12 7.68 -28.89
CA GLY A 565 4.87 8.03 -29.57
C GLY A 565 3.81 6.92 -29.52
N THR A 566 3.89 5.98 -28.59
CA THR A 566 2.95 4.87 -28.43
C THR A 566 2.38 4.80 -27.02
N LEU A 567 1.41 3.93 -26.80
CA LEU A 567 0.83 3.62 -25.49
C LEU A 567 1.02 2.13 -25.21
N ALA A 568 1.81 1.83 -24.18
CA ALA A 568 1.90 0.50 -23.60
C ALA A 568 1.50 0.54 -22.12
N LEU A 569 0.68 -0.40 -21.70
CA LEU A 569 0.16 -0.49 -20.33
C LEU A 569 0.96 -1.48 -19.47
N SER A 570 1.81 -2.30 -20.09
CA SER A 570 2.69 -3.25 -19.40
C SER A 570 4.08 -3.31 -20.05
N PRO A 571 5.11 -3.82 -19.32
CA PRO A 571 6.44 -4.06 -19.88
C PRO A 571 6.40 -4.98 -21.11
N ARG A 572 5.49 -5.97 -21.12
CA ARG A 572 5.31 -6.90 -22.21
C ARG A 572 4.80 -6.21 -23.46
N GLU A 573 3.76 -5.39 -23.35
CA GLU A 573 3.22 -4.64 -24.49
C GLU A 573 4.29 -3.74 -25.13
N LEU A 574 5.11 -3.05 -24.32
CA LEU A 574 6.20 -2.23 -24.85
C LEU A 574 7.24 -3.09 -25.56
N ALA A 575 7.63 -4.22 -24.97
CA ALA A 575 8.60 -5.12 -25.58
C ALA A 575 8.09 -5.72 -26.91
N ASP A 576 6.83 -6.14 -26.97
CA ASP A 576 6.19 -6.65 -28.17
C ASP A 576 6.13 -5.56 -29.26
N TRP A 577 5.71 -4.33 -28.88
CA TRP A 577 5.67 -3.18 -29.78
C TRP A 577 7.04 -2.85 -30.40
N VAL A 578 8.11 -2.92 -29.61
CA VAL A 578 9.50 -2.71 -30.09
C VAL A 578 9.90 -3.82 -31.05
N LYS A 579 9.68 -5.09 -30.68
CA LYS A 579 10.06 -6.26 -31.49
C LYS A 579 9.37 -6.30 -32.86
N GLU A 580 8.14 -5.81 -32.95
CA GLU A 580 7.40 -5.73 -34.22
C GLU A 580 7.95 -4.69 -35.20
N ARG A 581 8.79 -3.72 -34.72
CA ARG A 581 9.30 -2.58 -35.49
C ARG A 581 10.80 -2.63 -35.76
N VAL A 582 11.45 -3.67 -35.29
CA VAL A 582 12.88 -3.94 -35.45
C VAL A 582 13.09 -5.13 -36.40
#